data_1a4ee9d570413dfdcce7b0a6dd8c0afe
#
_entry.id   1a4ee9d570413dfdcce7b0a6dd8c0afe
#
_cell.length_a   1.000
_cell.length_b   1.000
_cell.length_c   1.000
_cell.angle_alpha   90.00
_cell.angle_beta   90.00
_cell.angle_gamma   90.00
#
_symmetry.space_group_name_H-M   'P 1'
#
loop_
_entity.id
_entity.type
_entity.pdbx_description
1 polymer ?
#
loop_
_entity_poly.entity_id
_entity_poly.type
_entity_poly.pdbx_seq_one_letter_code
_entity_poly.pdbx_strand_id
1 'polypeptide(L)'
;APHAGYIYSGKTAAYAYNLLKDKSYKTVIVISPSHAEYFPGISIYDGEAYETPLGLVEIAQQMVNKLVENSKIIFRGIQGHRKEHALEVQIPFLQSVLKDFKIVPIVMGDQGKMFVDELAGKISNVVDDETLVVASSDMSHFYSAEEADRLDSVVEKRINDFDFENLLKDL
;
A
#
# COMPACT_ATOMS: atom_id res chain seq x y z
N ALA A 1 2.46 2.83 6.15
CA ALA A 1 1.64 2.66 7.37
C ALA A 1 1.57 1.18 7.72
N PRO A 2 1.65 0.81 9.01
CA PRO A 2 1.61 -0.58 9.44
C PRO A 2 0.24 -1.23 9.21
N HIS A 3 0.21 -2.56 9.10
CA HIS A 3 -1.00 -3.34 8.78
C HIS A 3 -1.27 -4.52 9.73
N ALA A 4 -0.60 -4.61 10.85
CA ALA A 4 -1.03 -5.53 11.91
C ALA A 4 -2.46 -5.16 12.39
N GLY A 5 -3.14 -6.08 13.05
CA GLY A 5 -4.50 -5.81 13.54
C GLY A 5 -4.57 -4.53 14.37
N TYR A 6 -5.71 -3.84 14.35
CA TYR A 6 -5.89 -2.50 14.95
C TYR A 6 -5.45 -2.41 16.42
N ILE A 7 -5.64 -3.49 17.19
CA ILE A 7 -5.21 -3.55 18.60
C ILE A 7 -3.69 -3.50 18.79
N TYR A 8 -2.93 -3.85 17.75
CA TYR A 8 -1.47 -3.89 17.77
C TYR A 8 -0.86 -2.62 17.17
N SER A 9 -1.16 -2.33 15.92
CA SER A 9 -0.53 -1.25 15.17
C SER A 9 -1.44 -0.05 14.86
N GLY A 10 -2.74 -0.14 15.18
CA GLY A 10 -3.71 0.89 14.81
C GLY A 10 -3.38 2.27 15.37
N LYS A 11 -2.83 2.36 16.59
CA LYS A 11 -2.41 3.64 17.17
C LYS A 11 -1.25 4.25 16.38
N THR A 12 -0.28 3.45 15.97
CA THR A 12 0.86 3.89 15.16
C THR A 12 0.40 4.32 13.77
N ALA A 13 -0.45 3.52 13.12
CA ALA A 13 -1.06 3.90 11.85
C ALA A 13 -1.81 5.24 11.95
N ALA A 14 -2.57 5.45 13.02
CA ALA A 14 -3.33 6.69 13.23
C ALA A 14 -2.44 7.94 13.26
N TYR A 15 -1.21 7.88 13.76
CA TYR A 15 -0.28 9.00 13.69
C TYR A 15 0.06 9.37 12.25
N ALA A 16 0.33 8.39 11.39
CA ALA A 16 0.60 8.62 9.98
C ALA A 16 -0.62 9.23 9.27
N TYR A 17 -1.80 8.64 9.48
CA TYR A 17 -3.03 9.15 8.86
C TYR A 17 -3.46 10.53 9.36
N ASN A 18 -3.12 10.89 10.60
CA ASN A 18 -3.40 12.24 11.11
C ASN A 18 -2.65 13.35 10.34
N LEU A 19 -1.56 13.03 9.63
CA LEU A 19 -0.87 13.96 8.75
C LEU A 19 -1.70 14.34 7.52
N LEU A 20 -2.72 13.55 7.20
CA LEU A 20 -3.64 13.79 6.09
C LEU A 20 -4.83 14.67 6.49
N LYS A 21 -4.98 14.98 7.77
CA LYS A 21 -6.05 15.85 8.25
C LYS A 21 -5.94 17.21 7.53
N ASP A 22 -7.08 17.69 7.05
CA ASP A 22 -7.19 18.93 6.27
C ASP A 22 -6.48 18.89 4.89
N LYS A 23 -6.06 17.70 4.42
CA LYS A 23 -5.62 17.48 3.05
C LYS A 23 -6.77 17.00 2.18
N SER A 24 -6.62 17.21 0.88
CA SER A 24 -7.60 16.77 -0.11
C SER A 24 -6.88 15.99 -1.20
N TYR A 25 -7.20 14.72 -1.33
CA TYR A 25 -6.74 13.85 -2.41
C TYR A 25 -7.96 13.24 -3.10
N LYS A 26 -7.92 13.16 -4.43
CA LYS A 26 -8.99 12.55 -5.24
C LYS A 26 -8.79 11.05 -5.41
N THR A 27 -7.53 10.63 -5.42
CA THR A 27 -7.18 9.22 -5.61
C THR A 27 -6.15 8.80 -4.58
N VAL A 28 -6.34 7.63 -3.99
CA VAL A 28 -5.37 7.02 -3.08
C VAL A 28 -4.95 5.67 -3.64
N ILE A 29 -3.69 5.54 -4.00
CA ILE A 29 -3.07 4.26 -4.37
C ILE A 29 -2.62 3.60 -3.07
N VAL A 30 -3.17 2.42 -2.76
CA VAL A 30 -2.76 1.62 -1.59
C VAL A 30 -2.04 0.39 -2.10
N ILE A 31 -0.78 0.24 -1.71
CA ILE A 31 0.09 -0.87 -2.10
C ILE A 31 0.33 -1.74 -0.87
N SER A 32 0.09 -3.04 -0.98
CA SER A 32 0.33 -4.00 0.09
C SER A 32 1.00 -5.28 -0.42
N PRO A 33 1.68 -6.03 0.46
CA PRO A 33 2.10 -7.39 0.16
C PRO A 33 0.88 -8.33 0.12
N SER A 34 1.09 -9.55 -0.35
CA SER A 34 0.18 -10.68 -0.20
C SER A 34 0.76 -11.69 0.78
N HIS A 35 0.10 -11.89 1.94
CA HIS A 35 0.49 -12.89 2.94
C HIS A 35 -0.24 -14.22 2.74
N ALA A 36 -1.47 -14.14 2.26
CA ALA A 36 -2.36 -15.29 2.18
C ALA A 36 -2.23 -16.08 0.87
N GLU A 37 -1.72 -15.47 -0.18
CA GLU A 37 -1.70 -16.05 -1.52
C GLU A 37 -0.47 -15.57 -2.30
N TYR A 38 0.39 -16.50 -2.73
CA TYR A 38 1.47 -16.18 -3.67
C TYR A 38 0.97 -16.23 -5.10
N PHE A 39 1.34 -15.25 -5.90
CA PHE A 39 1.18 -15.25 -7.36
C PHE A 39 2.30 -14.42 -8.01
N PRO A 40 2.75 -14.81 -9.23
CA PRO A 40 3.83 -14.10 -9.91
C PRO A 40 3.30 -12.85 -10.60
N GLY A 41 3.18 -11.74 -9.88
CA GLY A 41 2.66 -10.49 -10.44
C GLY A 41 2.12 -9.52 -9.40
N ILE A 42 1.43 -8.52 -9.92
CA ILE A 42 0.81 -7.44 -9.16
C ILE A 42 -0.66 -7.38 -9.56
N SER A 43 -1.53 -7.60 -8.59
CA SER A 43 -2.97 -7.57 -8.80
C SER A 43 -3.56 -6.22 -8.39
N ILE A 44 -4.38 -5.65 -9.24
CA ILE A 44 -5.25 -4.52 -8.90
C ILE A 44 -6.69 -5.04 -8.89
N TYR A 45 -7.41 -4.78 -7.82
CA TYR A 45 -8.77 -5.30 -7.63
C TYR A 45 -9.69 -5.01 -8.79
N ASP A 46 -10.37 -6.04 -9.29
CA ASP A 46 -11.24 -5.98 -10.48
C ASP A 46 -12.71 -5.67 -10.14
N GLY A 47 -13.00 -5.23 -8.94
CA GLY A 47 -14.34 -4.82 -8.52
C GLY A 47 -14.60 -3.32 -8.74
N GLU A 48 -15.78 -2.88 -8.32
CA GLU A 48 -16.22 -1.48 -8.43
C GLU A 48 -15.90 -0.68 -7.17
N ALA A 49 -15.88 -1.32 -6.00
CA ALA A 49 -15.65 -0.69 -4.70
C ALA A 49 -15.14 -1.68 -3.66
N TYR A 50 -14.52 -1.15 -2.61
CA TYR A 50 -14.29 -1.86 -1.34
C TYR A 50 -15.35 -1.46 -0.33
N GLU A 51 -15.89 -2.46 0.36
CA GLU A 51 -16.85 -2.25 1.45
C GLU A 51 -16.15 -2.33 2.81
N THR A 52 -16.42 -1.36 3.65
CA THR A 52 -15.96 -1.33 5.05
C THR A 52 -17.13 -1.03 5.97
N PRO A 53 -17.00 -1.17 7.30
CA PRO A 53 -18.02 -0.72 8.24
C PRO A 53 -18.36 0.78 8.15
N LEU A 54 -17.49 1.59 7.53
CA LEU A 54 -17.69 3.03 7.31
C LEU A 54 -18.31 3.35 5.94
N GLY A 55 -18.62 2.34 5.14
CA GLY A 55 -19.25 2.47 3.83
C GLY A 55 -18.36 2.07 2.67
N LEU A 56 -18.85 2.31 1.46
CA LEU A 56 -18.16 1.96 0.22
C LEU A 56 -17.09 3.00 -0.16
N VAL A 57 -15.98 2.52 -0.70
CA VAL A 57 -14.97 3.36 -1.35
C VAL A 57 -14.79 2.87 -2.78
N GLU A 58 -15.12 3.71 -3.74
CA GLU A 58 -15.06 3.38 -5.17
C GLU A 58 -13.63 3.19 -5.67
N ILE A 59 -13.48 2.31 -6.66
CA ILE A 59 -12.22 2.11 -7.38
C ILE A 59 -12.03 3.20 -8.43
N ALA A 60 -10.82 3.77 -8.51
CA ALA A 60 -10.42 4.75 -9.53
C ALA A 60 -10.18 4.06 -10.87
N GLN A 61 -11.24 3.62 -11.55
CA GLN A 61 -11.19 2.76 -12.74
C GLN A 61 -10.30 3.30 -13.86
N GLN A 62 -10.29 4.62 -14.07
CA GLN A 62 -9.45 5.25 -15.11
C GLN A 62 -7.95 5.11 -14.79
N MET A 63 -7.56 5.28 -13.53
CA MET A 63 -6.18 5.11 -13.10
C MET A 63 -5.77 3.64 -13.15
N VAL A 64 -6.65 2.73 -12.73
CA VAL A 64 -6.40 1.28 -12.84
C VAL A 64 -6.13 0.89 -14.30
N ASN A 65 -6.93 1.39 -15.25
CA ASN A 65 -6.72 1.10 -16.68
C ASN A 65 -5.32 1.54 -17.14
N LYS A 66 -4.87 2.73 -16.75
CA LYS A 66 -3.53 3.23 -17.10
C LYS A 66 -2.41 2.38 -16.50
N LEU A 67 -2.58 1.88 -15.29
CA LEU A 67 -1.57 1.06 -14.61
C LEU A 67 -1.41 -0.32 -15.25
N VAL A 68 -2.52 -0.95 -15.65
CA VAL A 68 -2.47 -2.29 -16.29
C VAL A 68 -2.14 -2.23 -17.78
N GLU A 69 -2.29 -1.07 -18.41
CA GLU A 69 -2.07 -0.92 -19.85
C GLU A 69 -0.63 -1.29 -20.23
N ASN A 70 -0.47 -2.15 -21.24
CA ASN A 70 0.82 -2.64 -21.75
C ASN A 70 1.72 -3.30 -20.68
N SER A 71 1.15 -3.81 -19.58
CA SER A 71 1.88 -4.62 -18.61
C SER A 71 1.53 -6.11 -18.78
N LYS A 72 2.51 -6.96 -18.53
CA LYS A 72 2.34 -8.42 -18.46
C LYS A 72 2.30 -8.93 -17.02
N ILE A 73 2.71 -8.10 -16.07
CA ILE A 73 2.84 -8.48 -14.66
C ILE A 73 1.90 -7.69 -13.76
N ILE A 74 1.37 -6.55 -14.21
CA ILE A 74 0.33 -5.79 -13.51
C ILE A 74 -1.00 -6.07 -14.21
N PHE A 75 -1.96 -6.62 -13.50
CA PHE A 75 -3.22 -7.05 -14.06
C PHE A 75 -4.42 -6.77 -13.14
N ARG A 76 -5.62 -6.73 -13.72
CA ARG A 76 -6.86 -6.71 -12.94
C ARG A 76 -7.17 -8.12 -12.47
N GLY A 77 -7.51 -8.25 -11.18
CA GLY A 77 -7.86 -9.55 -10.63
C GLY A 77 -8.29 -9.49 -9.17
N ILE A 78 -8.55 -10.67 -8.62
CA ILE A 78 -8.93 -10.86 -7.22
C ILE A 78 -7.83 -11.58 -6.42
N GLN A 79 -6.71 -11.90 -7.08
CA GLN A 79 -5.57 -12.53 -6.44
C GLN A 79 -5.01 -11.57 -5.37
N GLY A 80 -4.75 -12.11 -4.18
CA GLY A 80 -4.31 -11.33 -3.04
C GLY A 80 -5.37 -10.43 -2.39
N HIS A 81 -6.58 -10.30 -2.95
CA HIS A 81 -7.65 -9.45 -2.38
C HIS A 81 -8.69 -10.22 -1.55
N ARG A 82 -8.58 -11.55 -1.43
CA ARG A 82 -9.63 -12.41 -0.82
C ARG A 82 -9.56 -12.46 0.70
N LYS A 83 -8.45 -12.97 1.23
CA LYS A 83 -8.21 -13.20 2.67
C LYS A 83 -7.06 -12.35 3.21
N GLU A 84 -6.61 -11.40 2.40
CA GLU A 84 -5.53 -10.49 2.76
C GLU A 84 -6.10 -9.32 3.57
N HIS A 85 -5.43 -8.98 4.65
CA HIS A 85 -5.83 -7.88 5.52
C HIS A 85 -4.94 -6.64 5.36
N ALA A 86 -3.72 -6.79 4.86
CA ALA A 86 -2.72 -5.72 4.81
C ALA A 86 -3.20 -4.46 4.06
N LEU A 87 -4.06 -4.65 3.05
CA LEU A 87 -4.65 -3.55 2.31
C LEU A 87 -5.92 -3.01 2.99
N GLU A 88 -6.85 -3.90 3.34
CA GLU A 88 -8.17 -3.48 3.82
C GLU A 88 -8.11 -2.69 5.13
N VAL A 89 -7.15 -2.99 6.02
CA VAL A 89 -7.01 -2.27 7.30
C VAL A 89 -6.64 -0.80 7.13
N GLN A 90 -6.11 -0.40 5.97
CA GLN A 90 -5.76 0.99 5.67
C GLN A 90 -6.99 1.84 5.32
N ILE A 91 -8.03 1.21 4.74
CA ILE A 91 -9.16 1.94 4.16
C ILE A 91 -9.98 2.71 5.21
N PRO A 92 -10.33 2.16 6.39
CA PRO A 92 -11.07 2.90 7.41
C PRO A 92 -10.32 4.13 7.96
N PHE A 93 -8.98 4.08 8.03
CA PHE A 93 -8.20 5.27 8.38
C PHE A 93 -8.34 6.36 7.32
N LEU A 94 -8.24 6.00 6.04
CA LEU A 94 -8.43 6.94 4.94
C LEU A 94 -9.83 7.55 4.97
N GLN A 95 -10.87 6.74 5.16
CA GLN A 95 -12.26 7.22 5.28
C GLN A 95 -12.48 8.15 6.47
N SER A 96 -11.69 8.00 7.52
CA SER A 96 -11.80 8.84 8.72
C SER A 96 -11.19 10.24 8.53
N VAL A 97 -10.25 10.41 7.60
CA VAL A 97 -9.49 11.65 7.43
C VAL A 97 -9.70 12.33 6.06
N LEU A 98 -10.07 11.57 5.03
CA LEU A 98 -10.31 12.07 3.68
C LEU A 98 -11.79 12.03 3.32
N LYS A 99 -12.20 12.88 2.37
CA LYS A 99 -13.55 12.92 1.82
C LYS A 99 -13.50 12.82 0.30
N ASP A 100 -14.53 12.20 -0.28
CA ASP A 100 -14.76 12.16 -1.73
C ASP A 100 -13.54 11.68 -2.55
N PHE A 101 -12.90 10.61 -2.08
CA PHE A 101 -11.77 9.99 -2.75
C PHE A 101 -12.12 8.60 -3.31
N LYS A 102 -11.35 8.18 -4.30
CA LYS A 102 -11.37 6.81 -4.85
C LYS A 102 -10.05 6.12 -4.57
N ILE A 103 -10.05 4.79 -4.58
CA ILE A 103 -8.83 4.01 -4.33
C ILE A 103 -8.35 3.25 -5.57
N VAL A 104 -7.06 2.99 -5.60
CA VAL A 104 -6.42 1.99 -6.45
C VAL A 104 -5.77 0.96 -5.52
N PRO A 105 -6.46 -0.14 -5.23
CA PRO A 105 -5.95 -1.17 -4.33
C PRO A 105 -5.03 -2.11 -5.10
N ILE A 106 -3.76 -2.14 -4.71
CA ILE A 106 -2.69 -2.92 -5.35
C ILE A 106 -2.16 -3.94 -4.36
N VAL A 107 -2.13 -5.20 -4.75
CA VAL A 107 -1.51 -6.28 -3.98
C VAL A 107 -0.36 -6.88 -4.76
N MET A 108 0.82 -6.89 -4.16
CA MET A 108 2.02 -7.48 -4.72
C MET A 108 2.11 -8.95 -4.32
N GLY A 109 1.90 -9.86 -5.27
CA GLY A 109 2.08 -11.30 -5.06
C GLY A 109 3.55 -11.71 -5.06
N ASP A 110 4.38 -10.91 -5.72
CA ASP A 110 5.84 -11.02 -5.70
C ASP A 110 6.45 -9.61 -5.52
N GLN A 111 7.40 -9.49 -4.60
CA GLN A 111 8.06 -8.23 -4.26
C GLN A 111 9.49 -8.14 -4.82
N GLY A 112 9.86 -9.04 -5.73
CA GLY A 112 11.16 -9.00 -6.39
C GLY A 112 11.39 -7.69 -7.15
N LYS A 113 12.65 -7.28 -7.28
CA LYS A 113 13.04 -5.98 -7.86
C LYS A 113 12.36 -5.67 -9.19
N MET A 114 12.21 -6.64 -10.05
CA MET A 114 11.54 -6.46 -11.36
C MET A 114 10.09 -5.96 -11.22
N PHE A 115 9.34 -6.52 -10.26
CA PHE A 115 7.94 -6.12 -10.00
C PHE A 115 7.89 -4.72 -9.39
N VAL A 116 8.79 -4.44 -8.45
CA VAL A 116 8.89 -3.11 -7.80
C VAL A 116 9.22 -2.04 -8.84
N ASP A 117 10.23 -2.27 -9.70
CA ASP A 117 10.66 -1.30 -10.71
C ASP A 117 9.54 -1.01 -11.73
N GLU A 118 8.83 -2.05 -12.21
CA GLU A 118 7.73 -1.85 -13.16
C GLU A 118 6.58 -1.09 -12.51
N LEU A 119 6.19 -1.45 -11.28
CA LEU A 119 5.12 -0.74 -10.57
C LEU A 119 5.48 0.72 -10.32
N ALA A 120 6.70 0.98 -9.85
CA ALA A 120 7.20 2.33 -9.62
C ALA A 120 7.17 3.17 -10.89
N GLY A 121 7.65 2.62 -12.01
CA GLY A 121 7.59 3.27 -13.32
C GLY A 121 6.17 3.58 -13.78
N LYS A 122 5.22 2.66 -13.55
CA LYS A 122 3.80 2.89 -13.88
C LYS A 122 3.17 3.96 -13.00
N ILE A 123 3.42 3.90 -11.70
CA ILE A 123 2.88 4.87 -10.73
C ILE A 123 3.42 6.27 -11.05
N SER A 124 4.72 6.41 -11.29
CA SER A 124 5.33 7.73 -11.59
C SER A 124 4.72 8.43 -12.81
N ASN A 125 4.14 7.68 -13.74
CA ASN A 125 3.50 8.24 -14.94
C ASN A 125 2.02 8.66 -14.71
N VAL A 126 1.41 8.31 -13.58
CA VAL A 126 -0.02 8.56 -13.35
C VAL A 126 -0.30 9.41 -12.10
N VAL A 127 0.66 9.56 -11.20
CA VAL A 127 0.51 10.38 -9.99
C VAL A 127 0.56 11.87 -10.33
N ASP A 128 -0.23 12.63 -9.60
CA ASP A 128 -0.30 14.08 -9.64
C ASP A 128 -0.49 14.65 -8.22
N ASP A 129 -0.70 15.95 -8.09
CA ASP A 129 -0.86 16.64 -6.81
C ASP A 129 -2.16 16.22 -6.06
N GLU A 130 -3.12 15.59 -6.74
CA GLU A 130 -4.35 15.07 -6.14
C GLU A 130 -4.27 13.56 -5.81
N THR A 131 -3.10 12.95 -5.99
CA THR A 131 -2.87 11.52 -5.77
C THR A 131 -2.01 11.29 -4.53
N LEU A 132 -2.51 10.46 -3.61
CA LEU A 132 -1.74 9.96 -2.46
C LEU A 132 -1.29 8.53 -2.73
N VAL A 133 -0.04 8.21 -2.40
CA VAL A 133 0.46 6.83 -2.39
C VAL A 133 0.66 6.39 -0.95
N VAL A 134 0.06 5.26 -0.59
CA VAL A 134 0.17 4.62 0.72
C VAL A 134 0.83 3.26 0.55
N ALA A 135 2.03 3.10 1.10
CA ALA A 135 2.66 1.80 1.27
C ALA A 135 2.19 1.19 2.60
N SER A 136 1.54 0.04 2.50
CA SER A 136 1.15 -0.76 3.65
C SER A 136 2.28 -1.73 3.97
N SER A 137 2.98 -1.49 5.09
CA SER A 137 4.17 -2.25 5.46
C SER A 137 4.34 -2.26 6.97
N ASP A 138 4.53 -3.44 7.52
CA ASP A 138 5.00 -3.58 8.90
C ASP A 138 6.54 -3.52 8.93
N MET A 139 7.08 -3.26 10.09
CA MET A 139 8.50 -3.36 10.39
C MET A 139 8.81 -4.73 10.99
N SER A 140 9.96 -4.93 11.62
CA SER A 140 10.36 -6.21 12.19
C SER A 140 9.32 -6.78 13.18
N HIS A 141 9.18 -8.12 13.20
CA HIS A 141 8.20 -8.83 14.04
C HIS A 141 8.89 -9.82 14.98
N PHE A 142 8.27 -10.04 16.16
CA PHE A 142 8.65 -11.10 17.10
C PHE A 142 10.05 -11.01 17.69
N TYR A 143 10.69 -9.86 17.61
CA TYR A 143 11.98 -9.55 18.25
C TYR A 143 11.79 -8.87 19.59
N SER A 144 12.85 -8.84 20.41
CA SER A 144 12.89 -7.95 21.56
C SER A 144 12.86 -6.48 21.11
N ALA A 145 12.45 -5.57 22.00
CA ALA A 145 12.41 -4.13 21.65
C ALA A 145 13.79 -3.61 21.19
N GLU A 146 14.87 -4.05 21.82
CA GLU A 146 16.24 -3.65 21.48
C GLU A 146 16.66 -4.15 20.09
N GLU A 147 16.34 -5.41 19.76
CA GLU A 147 16.65 -5.98 18.46
C GLU A 147 15.76 -5.39 17.35
N ALA A 148 14.48 -5.17 17.62
CA ALA A 148 13.57 -4.50 16.71
C ALA A 148 14.07 -3.09 16.38
N ASP A 149 14.42 -2.30 17.40
CA ASP A 149 14.95 -0.95 17.21
C ASP A 149 16.21 -0.95 16.32
N ARG A 150 17.12 -1.91 16.54
CA ARG A 150 18.33 -2.06 15.75
C ARG A 150 18.04 -2.38 14.28
N LEU A 151 17.10 -3.29 14.00
CA LEU A 151 16.73 -3.68 12.63
C LEU A 151 15.95 -2.57 11.92
N ASP A 152 14.95 -2.04 12.59
CA ASP A 152 14.04 -1.05 12.02
C ASP A 152 14.72 0.28 11.74
N SER A 153 15.69 0.68 12.59
CA SER A 153 16.47 1.91 12.37
C SER A 153 17.28 1.91 11.07
N VAL A 154 17.70 0.72 10.58
CA VAL A 154 18.37 0.61 9.27
C VAL A 154 17.39 0.94 8.17
N VAL A 155 16.20 0.34 8.19
CA VAL A 155 15.13 0.57 7.20
C VAL A 155 14.68 2.04 7.22
N GLU A 156 14.42 2.59 8.41
CA GLU A 156 14.05 3.98 8.61
C GLU A 156 15.10 4.94 8.02
N LYS A 157 16.38 4.68 8.29
CA LYS A 157 17.46 5.48 7.73
C LYS A 157 17.46 5.43 6.19
N ARG A 158 17.34 4.25 5.58
CA ARG A 158 17.31 4.10 4.11
C ARG A 158 16.14 4.86 3.49
N ILE A 159 14.96 4.78 4.10
CA ILE A 159 13.78 5.51 3.63
C ILE A 159 14.01 7.02 3.72
N ASN A 160 14.51 7.54 4.84
CA ASN A 160 14.77 8.97 5.04
C ASN A 160 15.86 9.51 4.11
N ASP A 161 16.87 8.70 3.79
CA ASP A 161 17.95 9.07 2.87
C ASP A 161 17.56 8.87 1.39
N PHE A 162 16.36 8.34 1.07
CA PHE A 162 15.93 7.91 -0.27
C PHE A 162 16.90 6.90 -0.92
N ASP A 163 17.54 6.05 -0.12
CA ASP A 163 18.53 5.07 -0.56
C ASP A 163 17.89 3.71 -0.87
N PHE A 164 17.07 3.68 -1.93
CA PHE A 164 16.26 2.52 -2.30
C PHE A 164 17.07 1.31 -2.75
N GLU A 165 18.26 1.54 -3.37
CA GLU A 165 19.11 0.44 -3.83
C GLU A 165 19.70 -0.37 -2.68
N ASN A 166 20.08 0.29 -1.60
CA ASN A 166 20.60 -0.39 -0.43
C ASN A 166 19.48 -0.89 0.49
N LEU A 167 18.32 -0.23 0.51
CA LEU A 167 17.14 -0.75 1.21
C LEU A 167 16.82 -2.18 0.75
N LEU A 168 16.77 -2.42 -0.57
CA LEU A 168 16.48 -3.75 -1.15
C LEU A 168 17.60 -4.80 -0.90
N LYS A 169 18.79 -4.37 -0.49
CA LYS A 169 19.89 -5.30 -0.12
C LYS A 169 19.90 -5.63 1.38
N ASP A 170 19.36 -4.73 2.19
CA ASP A 170 19.35 -4.86 3.65
C ASP A 170 18.09 -5.62 4.14
N LEU A 171 17.07 -5.81 3.27
CA LEU A 171 15.88 -6.62 3.49
C LEU A 171 16.10 -8.08 3.09
#